data_5f5a3ad052f48e79b30f157618472996
#
_entry.id   5f5a3ad052f48e79b30f157618472996
#
_cell.length_a   1.000
_cell.length_b   1.000
_cell.length_c   1.000
_cell.angle_alpha   90.00
_cell.angle_beta   90.00
_cell.angle_gamma   90.00
#
_symmetry.space_group_name_H-M   'P 1'
#
loop_
_entity.id
_entity.type
_entity.pdbx_description
1 polymer ?
#
loop_
_entity_poly.entity_id
_entity_poly.type
_entity_poly.pdbx_seq_one_letter_code
_entity_poly.pdbx_strand_id
1 'polypeptide(L)'
;MEKPLISVIVPAYNVEKFVEKCIDSILLQSFKDFEVLLIDDGAKDSTPEICDACANKDSRIKVYHKENGGLSDARNYGIDRMQGKYVTFIDSDDYVAPGYFEYLYSLITQEEGIQIAICSKKSVREDEIANSTPETIREVTTGEYAVQKILSGDGSGHSAWGKLYSADLWQTIRYPKGKIYEDYATTYRVMSLVDKAAWGDAAMYFYVQHIESIMHQKCSRRSLSLVDIADEETKFIIERWPALKQEALARKAISELKCLQTILNAKNEEFDDYKKKIMGDIRQHKVELLTSKKVTIKTKIKIIALLFGERTFSFIYNLNDGDKKYL
;
A
#
# COMPACT_ATOMS: atom_id res chain seq x y z
N MET A 1 16.59 29.04 -5.66
CA MET A 1 16.41 28.19 -4.45
C MET A 1 17.01 26.83 -4.77
N GLU A 2 17.75 26.26 -3.87
CA GLU A 2 18.21 24.86 -4.02
C GLU A 2 17.00 23.95 -4.04
N LYS A 3 17.08 22.85 -4.83
CA LYS A 3 16.01 21.87 -4.90
C LYS A 3 15.96 21.09 -3.59
N PRO A 4 14.78 20.78 -3.05
CA PRO A 4 14.68 19.96 -1.84
C PRO A 4 15.24 18.56 -2.09
N LEU A 5 15.71 17.91 -1.04
CA LEU A 5 16.21 16.53 -1.15
C LEU A 5 15.08 15.53 -1.23
N ILE A 6 13.99 15.74 -0.48
CA ILE A 6 12.82 14.84 -0.43
C ILE A 6 11.56 15.60 -0.84
N SER A 7 10.80 15.08 -1.78
CA SER A 7 9.41 15.48 -2.03
C SER A 7 8.45 14.55 -1.29
N VAL A 8 7.59 15.12 -0.47
CA VAL A 8 6.55 14.41 0.29
C VAL A 8 5.21 14.65 -0.40
N ILE A 9 4.63 13.63 -0.99
CA ILE A 9 3.33 13.73 -1.68
C ILE A 9 2.23 13.27 -0.72
N VAL A 10 1.29 14.19 -0.43
CA VAL A 10 0.17 13.95 0.48
C VAL A 10 -1.13 14.20 -0.28
N PRO A 11 -1.81 13.15 -0.77
CA PRO A 11 -3.13 13.28 -1.36
C PRO A 11 -4.18 13.49 -0.26
N ALA A 12 -5.11 14.43 -0.45
CA ALA A 12 -6.16 14.75 0.52
C ALA A 12 -7.54 14.80 -0.16
N TYR A 13 -8.51 14.08 0.40
CA TYR A 13 -9.90 14.10 -0.05
C TYR A 13 -10.87 13.75 1.08
N ASN A 14 -11.67 14.72 1.53
CA ASN A 14 -12.62 14.56 2.64
C ASN A 14 -11.95 14.01 3.92
N VAL A 15 -10.89 14.67 4.36
CA VAL A 15 -10.05 14.28 5.52
C VAL A 15 -9.90 15.41 6.53
N GLU A 16 -10.89 16.29 6.65
CA GLU A 16 -10.88 17.45 7.55
C GLU A 16 -10.49 17.12 8.99
N LYS A 17 -10.78 15.89 9.47
CA LYS A 17 -10.48 15.44 10.83
C LYS A 17 -9.03 15.00 11.02
N PHE A 18 -8.29 14.71 9.95
CA PHE A 18 -7.03 13.98 10.02
C PHE A 18 -5.85 14.75 9.41
N VAL A 19 -6.10 15.52 8.34
CA VAL A 19 -5.05 16.14 7.54
C VAL A 19 -4.13 17.06 8.35
N GLU A 20 -4.63 17.79 9.33
CA GLU A 20 -3.81 18.64 10.18
C GLU A 20 -2.81 17.82 11.00
N LYS A 21 -3.27 16.72 11.65
CA LYS A 21 -2.40 15.79 12.39
C LYS A 21 -1.32 15.17 11.50
N CYS A 22 -1.70 14.78 10.28
CA CYS A 22 -0.76 14.26 9.28
C CYS A 22 0.34 15.28 8.98
N ILE A 23 -0.04 16.50 8.61
CA ILE A 23 0.91 17.59 8.27
C ILE A 23 1.78 17.96 9.46
N ASP A 24 1.23 18.08 10.66
CA ASP A 24 1.99 18.38 11.86
C ASP A 24 3.08 17.31 12.10
N SER A 25 2.78 16.03 11.89
CA SER A 25 3.77 14.95 12.01
C SER A 25 4.92 15.07 11.00
N ILE A 26 4.64 15.61 9.82
CA ILE A 26 5.63 15.88 8.77
C ILE A 26 6.48 17.11 9.15
N LEU A 27 5.87 18.17 9.65
CA LEU A 27 6.60 19.40 10.03
C LEU A 27 7.51 19.20 11.25
N LEU A 28 7.15 18.27 12.14
CA LEU A 28 7.92 17.91 13.34
C LEU A 28 9.16 17.04 13.05
N GLN A 29 9.40 16.64 11.79
CA GLN A 29 10.58 15.83 11.43
C GLN A 29 11.89 16.56 11.76
N SER A 30 12.89 15.79 12.25
CA SER A 30 14.27 16.29 12.48
C SER A 30 14.96 16.70 11.18
N PHE A 31 14.78 15.90 10.14
CA PHE A 31 15.24 16.18 8.78
C PHE A 31 14.49 17.38 8.19
N LYS A 32 15.21 18.38 7.64
CA LYS A 32 14.60 19.67 7.24
C LYS A 32 14.59 19.92 5.73
N ASP A 33 15.38 19.18 4.96
CA ASP A 33 15.52 19.38 3.50
C ASP A 33 14.45 18.61 2.71
N PHE A 34 13.20 19.11 2.80
CA PHE A 34 12.06 18.53 2.09
C PHE A 34 11.06 19.61 1.66
N GLU A 35 10.24 19.27 0.67
CA GLU A 35 9.00 19.94 0.32
C GLU A 35 7.80 19.03 0.58
N VAL A 36 6.63 19.61 0.82
CA VAL A 36 5.35 18.89 0.92
C VAL A 36 4.47 19.33 -0.26
N LEU A 37 4.06 18.38 -1.08
CA LEU A 37 3.08 18.57 -2.13
C LEU A 37 1.74 18.04 -1.61
N LEU A 38 0.93 18.94 -1.06
CA LEU A 38 -0.38 18.65 -0.49
C LEU A 38 -1.43 18.81 -1.59
N ILE A 39 -2.00 17.68 -2.02
CA ILE A 39 -2.88 17.64 -3.19
C ILE A 39 -4.32 17.45 -2.72
N ASP A 40 -5.08 18.55 -2.68
CA ASP A 40 -6.52 18.47 -2.50
C ASP A 40 -7.18 17.99 -3.79
N ASP A 41 -7.75 16.79 -3.74
CA ASP A 41 -8.42 16.13 -4.87
C ASP A 41 -9.91 16.51 -4.95
N GLY A 42 -10.22 17.78 -4.77
CA GLY A 42 -11.58 18.34 -4.89
C GLY A 42 -12.49 17.92 -3.74
N ALA A 43 -11.98 17.98 -2.50
CA ALA A 43 -12.73 17.68 -1.29
C ALA A 43 -14.00 18.54 -1.15
N LYS A 44 -14.99 18.03 -0.41
CA LYS A 44 -16.32 18.68 -0.22
C LYS A 44 -16.58 19.09 1.23
N ASP A 45 -15.69 18.75 2.12
CA ASP A 45 -15.65 19.15 3.53
C ASP A 45 -14.67 20.33 3.73
N SER A 46 -14.22 20.62 4.94
CA SER A 46 -13.27 21.69 5.27
C SER A 46 -11.81 21.34 4.94
N THR A 47 -11.54 20.23 4.24
CA THR A 47 -10.16 19.84 3.88
C THR A 47 -9.41 20.93 3.13
N PRO A 48 -9.98 21.61 2.09
CA PRO A 48 -9.26 22.63 1.34
C PRO A 48 -8.78 23.80 2.21
N GLU A 49 -9.66 24.31 3.08
CA GLU A 49 -9.34 25.43 3.98
C GLU A 49 -8.27 25.05 5.00
N ILE A 50 -8.28 23.80 5.49
CA ILE A 50 -7.25 23.30 6.40
C ILE A 50 -5.92 23.15 5.67
N CYS A 51 -5.92 22.68 4.42
CA CYS A 51 -4.70 22.61 3.60
C CYS A 51 -4.06 23.99 3.42
N ASP A 52 -4.85 25.01 3.08
CA ASP A 52 -4.37 26.39 2.94
C ASP A 52 -3.83 26.94 4.25
N ALA A 53 -4.51 26.66 5.37
CA ALA A 53 -4.03 27.04 6.69
C ALA A 53 -2.68 26.40 7.03
N CYS A 54 -2.44 25.14 6.65
CA CYS A 54 -1.17 24.47 6.80
C CYS A 54 -0.06 25.12 5.96
N ALA A 55 -0.33 25.47 4.69
CA ALA A 55 0.62 26.17 3.83
C ALA A 55 1.02 27.55 4.36
N ASN A 56 0.11 28.24 5.02
CA ASN A 56 0.40 29.52 5.67
C ASN A 56 1.31 29.38 6.90
N LYS A 57 1.38 28.19 7.52
CA LYS A 57 2.25 27.91 8.68
C LYS A 57 3.70 27.65 8.28
N ASP A 58 3.95 27.04 7.11
CA ASP A 58 5.30 26.61 6.69
C ASP A 58 5.47 26.69 5.16
N SER A 59 6.46 27.45 4.72
CA SER A 59 6.74 27.70 3.30
C SER A 59 7.20 26.48 2.50
N ARG A 60 7.53 25.37 3.16
CA ARG A 60 7.84 24.09 2.52
C ARG A 60 6.59 23.38 1.99
N ILE A 61 5.39 23.77 2.43
CA ILE A 61 4.12 23.21 1.98
C ILE A 61 3.64 23.95 0.75
N LYS A 62 3.36 23.21 -0.31
CA LYS A 62 2.73 23.68 -1.54
C LYS A 62 1.38 22.98 -1.70
N VAL A 63 0.30 23.73 -1.59
CA VAL A 63 -1.06 23.22 -1.80
C VAL A 63 -1.45 23.30 -3.26
N TYR A 64 -2.10 22.27 -3.74
CA TYR A 64 -2.67 22.21 -5.10
C TYR A 64 -4.11 21.72 -5.02
N HIS A 65 -5.04 22.58 -5.36
CA HIS A 65 -6.45 22.21 -5.51
C HIS A 65 -6.72 21.76 -6.94
N LYS A 66 -7.41 20.62 -7.10
CA LYS A 66 -7.79 20.08 -8.40
C LYS A 66 -9.18 19.47 -8.37
N GLU A 67 -9.80 19.28 -9.53
CA GLU A 67 -11.01 18.49 -9.64
C GLU A 67 -10.76 17.05 -9.21
N ASN A 68 -11.77 16.42 -8.57
CA ASN A 68 -11.65 15.05 -8.08
C ASN A 68 -11.34 14.07 -9.22
N GLY A 69 -10.21 13.40 -9.13
CA GLY A 69 -9.76 12.37 -10.05
C GLY A 69 -9.44 11.03 -9.35
N GLY A 70 -9.56 11.00 -8.02
CA GLY A 70 -9.24 9.85 -7.18
C GLY A 70 -7.76 9.76 -6.81
N LEU A 71 -7.46 8.87 -5.85
CA LEU A 71 -6.15 8.74 -5.19
C LEU A 71 -4.98 8.58 -6.19
N SER A 72 -5.16 7.75 -7.23
CA SER A 72 -4.16 7.58 -8.30
C SER A 72 -3.84 8.89 -9.00
N ASP A 73 -4.87 9.68 -9.30
CA ASP A 73 -4.70 10.94 -10.01
C ASP A 73 -4.02 11.98 -9.12
N ALA A 74 -4.40 12.06 -7.84
CA ALA A 74 -3.77 12.94 -6.87
C ALA A 74 -2.28 12.62 -6.67
N ARG A 75 -1.91 11.33 -6.51
CA ARG A 75 -0.49 10.92 -6.42
C ARG A 75 0.28 11.24 -7.70
N ASN A 76 -0.29 10.96 -8.87
CA ASN A 76 0.34 11.30 -10.16
C ASN A 76 0.52 12.80 -10.32
N TYR A 77 -0.44 13.61 -9.88
CA TYR A 77 -0.35 15.05 -9.91
C TYR A 77 0.82 15.59 -9.06
N GLY A 78 1.05 14.96 -7.90
CA GLY A 78 2.22 15.22 -7.06
C GLY A 78 3.53 14.77 -7.72
N ILE A 79 3.57 13.57 -8.32
CA ILE A 79 4.74 13.04 -9.05
C ILE A 79 5.17 14.00 -10.16
N ASP A 80 4.22 14.55 -10.92
CA ASP A 80 4.52 15.47 -12.02
C ASP A 80 5.09 16.83 -11.56
N ARG A 81 5.01 17.14 -10.23
CA ARG A 81 5.46 18.41 -9.62
C ARG A 81 6.59 18.28 -8.63
N MET A 82 6.98 17.07 -8.26
CA MET A 82 8.08 16.83 -7.33
C MET A 82 9.39 17.37 -7.88
N GLN A 83 10.23 17.93 -6.99
CA GLN A 83 11.54 18.48 -7.31
C GLN A 83 12.68 17.77 -6.59
N GLY A 84 12.34 16.97 -5.56
CA GLY A 84 13.31 16.24 -4.75
C GLY A 84 14.04 15.15 -5.52
N LYS A 85 15.25 14.85 -5.06
CA LYS A 85 16.00 13.67 -5.51
C LYS A 85 15.29 12.38 -5.13
N TYR A 86 14.59 12.41 -4.00
CA TYR A 86 13.79 11.30 -3.48
C TYR A 86 12.33 11.71 -3.32
N VAL A 87 11.43 10.73 -3.31
CA VAL A 87 10.02 10.94 -3.08
C VAL A 87 9.47 9.93 -2.08
N THR A 88 8.57 10.37 -1.21
CA THR A 88 7.77 9.53 -0.33
C THR A 88 6.30 9.92 -0.42
N PHE A 89 5.41 8.96 -0.17
CA PHE A 89 3.98 9.17 -0.11
C PHE A 89 3.51 9.00 1.33
N ILE A 90 2.60 9.87 1.77
CA ILE A 90 1.96 9.76 3.09
C ILE A 90 0.46 9.97 2.85
N ASP A 91 -0.37 9.03 3.29
CA ASP A 91 -1.81 9.18 3.21
C ASP A 91 -2.27 10.17 4.28
N SER A 92 -3.17 11.09 3.94
CA SER A 92 -3.53 12.24 4.76
C SER A 92 -4.36 11.91 6.01
N ASP A 93 -4.79 10.66 6.14
CA ASP A 93 -5.45 10.11 7.33
C ASP A 93 -4.50 9.34 8.26
N ASP A 94 -3.22 9.24 7.90
CA ASP A 94 -2.14 8.61 8.66
C ASP A 94 -1.19 9.66 9.27
N TYR A 95 -0.18 9.20 10.02
CA TYR A 95 0.91 10.04 10.51
C TYR A 95 2.22 9.26 10.63
N VAL A 96 3.34 9.98 10.79
CA VAL A 96 4.68 9.39 10.81
C VAL A 96 5.41 9.67 12.13
N ALA A 97 6.32 8.77 12.51
CA ALA A 97 7.15 8.92 13.69
C ALA A 97 8.13 10.11 13.55
N PRO A 98 8.50 10.79 14.63
CA PRO A 98 9.66 11.68 14.61
C PRO A 98 10.90 10.94 14.08
N GLY A 99 11.63 11.55 13.12
CA GLY A 99 12.79 10.91 12.50
C GLY A 99 12.46 9.95 11.34
N TYR A 100 11.21 9.88 10.86
CA TYR A 100 10.82 9.04 9.71
C TYR A 100 11.66 9.33 8.45
N PHE A 101 11.84 10.61 8.10
CA PHE A 101 12.65 10.98 6.93
C PHE A 101 14.13 10.67 7.13
N GLU A 102 14.67 10.97 8.29
CA GLU A 102 16.06 10.68 8.63
C GLU A 102 16.36 9.19 8.58
N TYR A 103 15.44 8.38 9.12
CA TYR A 103 15.54 6.93 9.09
C TYR A 103 15.56 6.38 7.67
N LEU A 104 14.57 6.73 6.84
CA LEU A 104 14.52 6.29 5.46
C LEU A 104 15.70 6.82 4.62
N TYR A 105 16.13 8.07 4.89
CA TYR A 105 17.30 8.64 4.25
C TYR A 105 18.59 7.90 4.64
N SER A 106 18.73 7.53 5.91
CA SER A 106 19.86 6.72 6.37
C SER A 106 19.91 5.32 5.73
N LEU A 107 18.74 4.74 5.43
CA LEU A 107 18.63 3.47 4.72
C LEU A 107 19.02 3.61 3.24
N ILE A 108 18.51 4.63 2.54
CA ILE A 108 18.75 4.76 1.09
C ILE A 108 20.17 5.21 0.77
N THR A 109 20.86 5.79 1.74
CA THR A 109 22.24 6.29 1.58
C THR A 109 23.32 5.41 2.23
N GLN A 110 22.93 4.30 2.88
CA GLN A 110 23.90 3.44 3.59
C GLN A 110 24.88 2.73 2.63
N GLU A 111 24.50 2.59 1.38
CA GLU A 111 25.32 2.01 0.31
C GLU A 111 24.99 2.67 -1.02
N GLU A 112 25.97 2.79 -1.92
CA GLU A 112 25.74 3.34 -3.26
C GLU A 112 24.86 2.42 -4.11
N GLY A 113 23.95 3.05 -4.88
CA GLY A 113 23.06 2.36 -5.81
C GLY A 113 21.75 1.88 -5.18
N ILE A 114 21.49 2.13 -3.90
CA ILE A 114 20.17 1.87 -3.31
C ILE A 114 19.16 2.87 -3.87
N GLN A 115 18.05 2.35 -4.40
CA GLN A 115 17.03 3.14 -5.10
C GLN A 115 15.71 3.22 -4.32
N ILE A 116 15.48 2.29 -3.38
CA ILE A 116 14.31 2.30 -2.48
C ILE A 116 14.76 1.96 -1.07
N ALA A 117 14.29 2.74 -0.09
CA ALA A 117 14.33 2.39 1.33
C ALA A 117 12.92 2.09 1.84
N ILE A 118 12.80 1.10 2.71
CA ILE A 118 11.52 0.58 3.20
C ILE A 118 11.59 0.47 4.72
N CYS A 119 10.55 1.00 5.41
CA CYS A 119 10.37 0.80 6.85
C CYS A 119 9.13 -0.04 7.14
N SER A 120 9.00 -0.48 8.40
CA SER A 120 7.79 -1.14 8.87
C SER A 120 6.71 -0.12 9.27
N LYS A 121 5.49 -0.63 9.44
CA LYS A 121 4.34 0.12 9.95
C LYS A 121 3.88 -0.41 11.28
N LYS A 122 3.15 0.42 12.01
CA LYS A 122 2.31 0.03 13.14
C LYS A 122 0.88 0.45 12.85
N SER A 123 -0.07 -0.51 12.94
CA SER A 123 -1.49 -0.18 12.92
C SER A 123 -1.89 0.41 14.26
N VAL A 124 -2.60 1.53 14.23
CA VAL A 124 -3.01 2.29 15.42
C VAL A 124 -4.48 2.67 15.33
N ARG A 125 -5.14 2.86 16.47
CA ARG A 125 -6.51 3.41 16.49
C ARG A 125 -6.44 4.94 16.42
N GLU A 126 -7.54 5.57 16.05
CA GLU A 126 -7.62 7.04 15.90
C GLU A 126 -7.23 7.80 17.20
N ASP A 127 -7.56 7.23 18.37
CA ASP A 127 -7.28 7.79 19.70
C ASP A 127 -5.90 7.40 20.26
N GLU A 128 -5.14 6.54 19.56
CA GLU A 128 -3.84 6.06 20.01
C GLU A 128 -2.71 7.02 19.59
N ILE A 129 -1.81 7.32 20.53
CA ILE A 129 -0.52 7.95 20.23
C ILE A 129 0.54 6.87 20.22
N ALA A 130 1.06 6.58 19.03
CA ALA A 130 2.07 5.53 18.88
C ALA A 130 3.49 6.10 18.92
N ASN A 131 4.41 5.24 19.37
CA ASN A 131 5.85 5.46 19.25
C ASN A 131 6.42 4.47 18.22
N SER A 132 7.53 4.87 17.57
CA SER A 132 8.32 3.99 16.73
C SER A 132 8.85 2.80 17.52
N THR A 133 9.07 1.67 16.81
CA THR A 133 9.77 0.53 17.42
C THR A 133 11.28 0.65 17.19
N PRO A 134 12.11 0.10 18.09
CA PRO A 134 13.54 -0.03 17.84
C PRO A 134 13.79 -0.84 16.57
N GLU A 135 14.83 -0.47 15.82
CA GLU A 135 15.31 -1.26 14.70
C GLU A 135 16.07 -2.49 15.22
N THR A 136 15.74 -3.65 14.68
CA THR A 136 16.46 -4.92 14.96
C THR A 136 17.04 -5.53 13.69
N ILE A 137 16.51 -5.19 12.54
CA ILE A 137 16.94 -5.67 11.22
C ILE A 137 17.16 -4.46 10.31
N ARG A 138 18.36 -4.41 9.72
CA ARG A 138 18.71 -3.48 8.63
C ARG A 138 19.48 -4.25 7.58
N GLU A 139 18.95 -4.31 6.36
CA GLU A 139 19.57 -5.08 5.28
C GLU A 139 19.53 -4.35 3.94
N VAL A 140 20.56 -4.57 3.13
CA VAL A 140 20.55 -4.21 1.71
C VAL A 140 20.23 -5.47 0.92
N THR A 141 19.35 -5.35 -0.05
CA THR A 141 18.82 -6.48 -0.80
C THR A 141 18.62 -6.13 -2.28
N THR A 142 18.29 -7.12 -3.08
CA THR A 142 17.94 -6.94 -4.50
C THR A 142 16.47 -6.54 -4.66
N GLY A 143 16.14 -5.94 -5.82
CA GLY A 143 14.74 -5.66 -6.17
C GLY A 143 13.87 -6.92 -6.18
N GLU A 144 14.40 -8.07 -6.65
CA GLU A 144 13.70 -9.37 -6.59
C GLU A 144 13.33 -9.75 -5.16
N TYR A 145 14.27 -9.65 -4.22
CA TYR A 145 14.00 -9.97 -2.82
C TYR A 145 13.03 -8.96 -2.18
N ALA A 146 13.10 -7.67 -2.56
CA ALA A 146 12.14 -6.67 -2.11
C ALA A 146 10.72 -7.01 -2.61
N VAL A 147 10.57 -7.49 -3.85
CA VAL A 147 9.29 -8.02 -4.36
C VAL A 147 8.84 -9.25 -3.57
N GLN A 148 9.75 -10.20 -3.27
CA GLN A 148 9.42 -11.36 -2.43
C GLN A 148 8.87 -10.94 -1.06
N LYS A 149 9.47 -9.93 -0.41
CA LYS A 149 9.01 -9.37 0.86
C LYS A 149 7.59 -8.79 0.76
N ILE A 150 7.29 -7.97 -0.27
CA ILE A 150 5.94 -7.41 -0.42
C ILE A 150 4.88 -8.49 -0.69
N LEU A 151 5.21 -9.54 -1.43
CA LEU A 151 4.31 -10.68 -1.65
C LEU A 151 4.00 -11.43 -0.36
N SER A 152 4.96 -11.52 0.55
CA SER A 152 4.79 -12.11 1.88
C SER A 152 3.95 -11.23 2.82
N GLY A 153 3.75 -9.95 2.48
CA GLY A 153 3.06 -8.97 3.32
C GLY A 153 3.93 -8.37 4.42
N ASP A 154 5.25 -8.52 4.30
CA ASP A 154 6.21 -7.96 5.26
C ASP A 154 6.30 -6.44 5.17
N GLY A 155 6.58 -5.77 6.29
CA GLY A 155 6.75 -4.33 6.39
C GLY A 155 5.55 -3.52 5.91
N SER A 156 5.78 -2.54 5.03
CA SER A 156 4.72 -1.73 4.41
C SER A 156 4.01 -2.44 3.24
N GLY A 157 4.48 -3.63 2.83
CA GLY A 157 3.85 -4.40 1.76
C GLY A 157 3.73 -3.64 0.43
N HIS A 158 2.58 -3.77 -0.24
CA HIS A 158 2.29 -3.07 -1.50
C HIS A 158 2.02 -1.57 -1.34
N SER A 159 1.82 -1.06 -0.13
CA SER A 159 1.47 0.35 0.11
C SER A 159 2.44 1.31 -0.60
N ALA A 160 1.94 2.45 -1.06
CA ALA A 160 2.77 3.53 -1.57
C ALA A 160 3.66 4.14 -0.48
N TRP A 161 3.12 4.26 0.73
CA TRP A 161 3.76 4.82 1.91
C TRP A 161 4.74 3.87 2.61
N GLY A 162 5.43 4.39 3.63
CA GLY A 162 6.44 3.64 4.37
C GLY A 162 7.70 3.36 3.55
N LYS A 163 7.95 4.14 2.52
CA LYS A 163 9.05 4.00 1.57
C LYS A 163 9.60 5.34 1.14
N LEU A 164 10.90 5.39 0.87
CA LEU A 164 11.56 6.49 0.18
C LEU A 164 12.10 5.95 -1.14
N TYR A 165 11.68 6.55 -2.22
CA TYR A 165 12.03 6.13 -3.58
C TYR A 165 12.99 7.12 -4.22
N SER A 166 13.94 6.67 -5.03
CA SER A 166 14.59 7.55 -6.01
C SER A 166 13.54 8.12 -6.96
N ALA A 167 13.55 9.44 -7.17
CA ALA A 167 12.56 10.11 -8.02
C ALA A 167 12.57 9.59 -9.47
N ASP A 168 13.73 9.13 -9.94
CA ASP A 168 13.90 8.59 -11.31
C ASP A 168 13.03 7.38 -11.60
N LEU A 169 12.68 6.57 -10.58
CA LEU A 169 11.81 5.41 -10.74
C LEU A 169 10.40 5.80 -11.23
N TRP A 170 10.00 7.04 -11.00
CA TRP A 170 8.67 7.56 -11.35
C TRP A 170 8.62 8.27 -12.71
N GLN A 171 9.71 8.26 -13.48
CA GLN A 171 9.71 8.88 -14.82
C GLN A 171 8.78 8.15 -15.80
N THR A 172 8.68 6.83 -15.71
CA THR A 172 7.93 5.99 -16.65
C THR A 172 6.71 5.30 -16.03
N ILE A 173 6.66 5.21 -14.69
CA ILE A 173 5.57 4.55 -13.97
C ILE A 173 4.61 5.59 -13.40
N ARG A 174 3.32 5.30 -13.50
CA ARG A 174 2.23 6.09 -12.91
C ARG A 174 1.19 5.16 -12.28
N TYR A 175 0.52 5.67 -11.26
CA TYR A 175 -0.65 5.00 -10.69
C TYR A 175 -1.80 4.93 -11.70
N PRO A 176 -2.50 3.79 -11.84
CA PRO A 176 -3.60 3.64 -12.80
C PRO A 176 -4.81 4.43 -12.36
N LYS A 177 -5.20 5.46 -13.13
CA LYS A 177 -6.38 6.30 -12.83
C LYS A 177 -7.66 5.48 -12.81
N GLY A 178 -8.55 5.80 -11.88
CA GLY A 178 -9.88 5.20 -11.76
C GLY A 178 -9.91 3.79 -11.14
N LYS A 179 -8.76 3.16 -10.88
CA LYS A 179 -8.68 1.89 -10.14
C LYS A 179 -8.56 2.14 -8.64
N ILE A 180 -9.16 1.29 -7.83
CA ILE A 180 -8.80 1.12 -6.42
C ILE A 180 -7.74 0.00 -6.33
N TYR A 181 -7.01 -0.08 -5.22
CA TYR A 181 -5.81 -0.91 -5.08
C TYR A 181 -4.72 -0.52 -6.09
N GLU A 182 -4.58 0.78 -6.32
CA GLU A 182 -3.60 1.36 -7.23
C GLU A 182 -2.17 1.09 -6.80
N ASP A 183 -1.93 0.97 -5.49
CA ASP A 183 -0.67 0.59 -4.88
C ASP A 183 -0.31 -0.87 -5.21
N TYR A 184 -1.26 -1.80 -5.12
CA TYR A 184 -1.09 -3.18 -5.59
C TYR A 184 -0.72 -3.25 -7.08
N ALA A 185 -1.37 -2.43 -7.89
CA ALA A 185 -1.11 -2.40 -9.34
C ALA A 185 0.23 -1.76 -9.71
N THR A 186 0.87 -1.01 -8.79
CA THR A 186 2.01 -0.15 -9.12
C THR A 186 3.30 -0.53 -8.40
N THR A 187 3.26 -0.83 -7.10
CA THR A 187 4.45 -0.96 -6.27
C THR A 187 5.41 -2.05 -6.76
N TYR A 188 4.90 -3.23 -7.17
CA TYR A 188 5.75 -4.29 -7.70
C TYR A 188 6.43 -3.88 -9.02
N ARG A 189 5.77 -3.04 -9.85
CA ARG A 189 6.35 -2.53 -11.09
C ARG A 189 7.50 -1.56 -10.81
N VAL A 190 7.32 -0.65 -9.84
CA VAL A 190 8.40 0.24 -9.40
C VAL A 190 9.57 -0.57 -8.86
N MET A 191 9.30 -1.56 -8.01
CA MET A 191 10.34 -2.43 -7.45
C MET A 191 11.05 -3.29 -8.51
N SER A 192 10.39 -3.58 -9.64
CA SER A 192 11.02 -4.33 -10.73
C SER A 192 12.10 -3.55 -11.49
N LEU A 193 12.16 -2.23 -11.31
CA LEU A 193 13.19 -1.37 -11.87
C LEU A 193 14.42 -1.22 -10.96
N VAL A 194 14.37 -1.79 -9.75
CA VAL A 194 15.34 -1.56 -8.69
C VAL A 194 16.38 -2.67 -8.67
N ASP A 195 17.65 -2.29 -8.71
CA ASP A 195 18.76 -3.22 -8.53
C ASP A 195 19.04 -3.49 -7.05
N LYS A 196 19.05 -2.40 -6.23
CA LYS A 196 19.27 -2.46 -4.78
C LYS A 196 18.15 -1.76 -4.01
N ALA A 197 17.67 -2.42 -2.97
CA ALA A 197 16.74 -1.87 -1.99
C ALA A 197 17.32 -2.00 -0.58
N ALA A 198 16.96 -1.09 0.31
CA ALA A 198 17.27 -1.18 1.74
C ALA A 198 15.99 -1.43 2.53
N TRP A 199 16.08 -2.29 3.52
CA TRP A 199 14.99 -2.64 4.41
C TRP A 199 15.39 -2.42 5.86
N GLY A 200 14.52 -1.76 6.62
CA GLY A 200 14.64 -1.67 8.07
C GLY A 200 13.30 -1.99 8.74
N ASP A 201 13.32 -2.69 9.85
CA ASP A 201 12.13 -3.19 10.52
C ASP A 201 11.54 -2.22 11.56
N ALA A 202 12.16 -1.05 11.79
CA ALA A 202 11.58 -0.05 12.65
C ALA A 202 10.20 0.42 12.12
N ALA A 203 9.19 0.40 12.98
CA ALA A 203 7.86 0.90 12.63
C ALA A 203 7.84 2.42 12.73
N MET A 204 8.08 3.07 11.61
CA MET A 204 8.16 4.54 11.50
C MET A 204 6.91 5.16 10.87
N TYR A 205 6.01 4.36 10.29
CA TYR A 205 4.74 4.77 9.71
C TYR A 205 3.58 4.27 10.57
N PHE A 206 2.65 5.15 10.93
CA PHE A 206 1.49 4.83 11.76
C PHE A 206 0.23 4.83 10.91
N TYR A 207 -0.22 3.61 10.58
CA TYR A 207 -1.43 3.38 9.80
C TYR A 207 -2.65 3.46 10.71
N VAL A 208 -3.47 4.50 10.54
CA VAL A 208 -4.66 4.74 11.37
C VAL A 208 -5.83 3.91 10.87
N GLN A 209 -6.41 3.11 11.76
CA GLN A 209 -7.57 2.27 11.44
C GLN A 209 -8.86 3.05 11.67
N HIS A 210 -9.55 3.36 10.58
CA HIS A 210 -10.87 4.02 10.60
C HIS A 210 -11.99 2.99 10.52
N ILE A 211 -13.07 3.20 11.30
CA ILE A 211 -14.25 2.32 11.29
C ILE A 211 -14.93 2.33 9.90
N GLU A 212 -14.85 3.45 9.18
CA GLU A 212 -15.45 3.66 7.86
C GLU A 212 -14.46 3.46 6.69
N SER A 213 -13.34 2.78 6.93
CA SER A 213 -12.29 2.58 5.91
C SER A 213 -12.85 2.01 4.60
N ILE A 214 -12.24 2.43 3.46
CA ILE A 214 -12.48 1.92 2.10
C ILE A 214 -12.44 0.37 2.05
N MET A 215 -11.69 -0.26 2.96
CA MET A 215 -11.58 -1.71 3.09
C MET A 215 -12.90 -2.41 3.50
N HIS A 216 -13.90 -1.67 4.00
CA HIS A 216 -15.22 -2.18 4.38
C HIS A 216 -16.31 -1.89 3.34
N GLN A 217 -15.94 -1.46 2.13
CA GLN A 217 -16.91 -1.15 1.08
C GLN A 217 -17.72 -2.37 0.67
N LYS A 218 -19.00 -2.11 0.29
CA LYS A 218 -19.89 -3.11 -0.30
C LYS A 218 -19.27 -3.75 -1.55
N CYS A 219 -19.59 -5.02 -1.81
CA CYS A 219 -19.18 -5.71 -3.01
C CYS A 219 -19.58 -4.91 -4.26
N SER A 220 -18.64 -4.67 -5.15
CA SER A 220 -18.82 -3.95 -6.40
C SER A 220 -17.77 -4.43 -7.42
N ARG A 221 -18.01 -4.24 -8.72
CA ARG A 221 -17.00 -4.55 -9.74
C ARG A 221 -15.69 -3.78 -9.48
N ARG A 222 -15.80 -2.57 -8.94
CA ARG A 222 -14.63 -1.77 -8.56
C ARG A 222 -13.84 -2.44 -7.43
N SER A 223 -14.49 -2.96 -6.38
CA SER A 223 -13.79 -3.68 -5.30
C SER A 223 -13.27 -5.05 -5.72
N LEU A 224 -13.86 -5.68 -6.74
CA LEU A 224 -13.42 -6.95 -7.31
C LEU A 224 -12.27 -6.80 -8.31
N SER A 225 -11.91 -5.59 -8.73
CA SER A 225 -10.74 -5.35 -9.58
C SER A 225 -9.43 -5.85 -8.95
N LEU A 226 -9.39 -6.12 -7.64
CA LEU A 226 -8.28 -6.78 -6.97
C LEU A 226 -7.94 -8.14 -7.58
N VAL A 227 -8.94 -8.88 -8.08
CA VAL A 227 -8.74 -10.18 -8.75
C VAL A 227 -7.94 -9.99 -10.04
N ASP A 228 -8.32 -8.99 -10.84
CA ASP A 228 -7.64 -8.72 -12.11
C ASP A 228 -6.23 -8.17 -11.89
N ILE A 229 -6.06 -7.30 -10.89
CA ILE A 229 -4.75 -6.77 -10.49
C ILE A 229 -3.83 -7.91 -9.99
N ALA A 230 -4.36 -8.84 -9.18
CA ALA A 230 -3.59 -9.99 -8.69
C ALA A 230 -3.17 -10.93 -9.83
N ASP A 231 -4.00 -11.07 -10.87
CA ASP A 231 -3.65 -11.80 -12.09
C ASP A 231 -2.50 -11.12 -12.85
N GLU A 232 -2.64 -9.80 -13.09
CA GLU A 232 -1.61 -9.01 -13.77
C GLU A 232 -0.28 -9.07 -13.02
N GLU A 233 -0.30 -8.88 -11.69
CA GLU A 233 0.87 -8.98 -10.82
C GLU A 233 1.52 -10.35 -10.89
N THR A 234 0.72 -11.42 -10.72
CA THR A 234 1.21 -12.80 -10.72
C THR A 234 1.87 -13.15 -12.05
N LYS A 235 1.24 -12.80 -13.17
CA LYS A 235 1.80 -13.01 -14.51
C LYS A 235 3.12 -12.27 -14.69
N PHE A 236 3.15 -10.98 -14.36
CA PHE A 236 4.36 -10.16 -14.46
C PHE A 236 5.51 -10.74 -13.64
N ILE A 237 5.24 -11.14 -12.38
CA ILE A 237 6.27 -11.66 -11.47
C ILE A 237 6.80 -13.00 -11.96
N ILE A 238 5.94 -13.92 -12.42
CA ILE A 238 6.37 -15.22 -12.94
C ILE A 238 7.22 -15.06 -14.22
N GLU A 239 6.85 -14.13 -15.10
CA GLU A 239 7.61 -13.83 -16.30
C GLU A 239 8.97 -13.22 -15.98
N ARG A 240 9.05 -12.32 -15.01
CA ARG A 240 10.27 -11.60 -14.63
C ARG A 240 11.18 -12.43 -13.72
N TRP A 241 10.60 -13.13 -12.74
CA TRP A 241 11.28 -13.92 -11.73
C TRP A 241 10.57 -15.27 -11.49
N PRO A 242 10.86 -16.28 -12.34
CA PRO A 242 10.21 -17.59 -12.24
C PRO A 242 10.38 -18.26 -10.85
N ALA A 243 11.46 -17.93 -10.13
CA ALA A 243 11.72 -18.41 -8.77
C ALA A 243 10.67 -17.96 -7.76
N LEU A 244 10.00 -16.82 -7.97
CA LEU A 244 8.96 -16.27 -7.09
C LEU A 244 7.55 -16.79 -7.41
N LYS A 245 7.41 -17.78 -8.29
CA LYS A 245 6.09 -18.32 -8.69
C LYS A 245 5.24 -18.73 -7.49
N GLN A 246 5.82 -19.39 -6.49
CA GLN A 246 5.06 -19.87 -5.33
C GLN A 246 4.54 -18.72 -4.46
N GLU A 247 5.35 -17.68 -4.25
CA GLU A 247 4.97 -16.47 -3.53
C GLU A 247 3.87 -15.72 -4.26
N ALA A 248 4.00 -15.54 -5.56
CA ALA A 248 3.02 -14.85 -6.39
C ALA A 248 1.66 -15.59 -6.37
N LEU A 249 1.64 -16.91 -6.58
CA LEU A 249 0.43 -17.73 -6.50
C LEU A 249 -0.20 -17.72 -5.09
N ALA A 250 0.62 -17.74 -4.03
CA ALA A 250 0.13 -17.66 -2.66
C ALA A 250 -0.55 -16.31 -2.40
N ARG A 251 0.05 -15.21 -2.87
CA ARG A 251 -0.52 -13.85 -2.74
C ARG A 251 -1.81 -13.70 -3.53
N LYS A 252 -1.82 -14.15 -4.79
CA LYS A 252 -3.03 -14.19 -5.63
C LYS A 252 -4.16 -14.92 -4.92
N ALA A 253 -3.92 -16.14 -4.43
CA ALA A 253 -4.93 -16.93 -3.74
C ALA A 253 -5.53 -16.22 -2.51
N ILE A 254 -4.70 -15.47 -1.74
CA ILE A 254 -5.20 -14.67 -0.60
C ILE A 254 -6.17 -13.59 -1.08
N SER A 255 -5.82 -12.85 -2.14
CA SER A 255 -6.66 -11.80 -2.74
C SER A 255 -7.97 -12.37 -3.28
N GLU A 256 -7.90 -13.50 -4.00
CA GLU A 256 -9.04 -14.21 -4.57
C GLU A 256 -10.01 -14.72 -3.51
N LEU A 257 -9.49 -15.36 -2.44
CA LEU A 257 -10.33 -15.88 -1.35
C LEU A 257 -11.01 -14.74 -0.57
N LYS A 258 -10.36 -13.57 -0.42
CA LYS A 258 -10.98 -12.37 0.15
C LYS A 258 -12.12 -11.87 -0.73
N CYS A 259 -11.90 -11.73 -2.03
CA CYS A 259 -12.93 -11.31 -2.99
C CYS A 259 -14.08 -12.31 -3.06
N LEU A 260 -13.79 -13.61 -3.06
CA LEU A 260 -14.82 -14.66 -3.04
C LEU A 260 -15.74 -14.53 -1.82
N GLN A 261 -15.16 -14.33 -0.62
CA GLN A 261 -15.98 -14.14 0.58
C GLN A 261 -16.88 -12.90 0.47
N THR A 262 -16.36 -11.80 -0.11
CA THR A 262 -17.13 -10.58 -0.34
C THR A 262 -18.30 -10.82 -1.30
N ILE A 263 -18.08 -11.59 -2.38
CA ILE A 263 -19.14 -12.01 -3.34
C ILE A 263 -20.20 -12.86 -2.64
N LEU A 264 -19.78 -13.87 -1.88
CA LEU A 264 -20.71 -14.77 -1.19
C LEU A 264 -21.57 -14.03 -0.14
N ASN A 265 -21.01 -13.04 0.54
CA ASN A 265 -21.74 -12.19 1.48
C ASN A 265 -22.76 -11.27 0.78
N ALA A 266 -22.43 -10.78 -0.41
CA ALA A 266 -23.30 -9.90 -1.19
C ALA A 266 -24.54 -10.62 -1.73
N LYS A 267 -24.46 -11.95 -1.95
CA LYS A 267 -25.55 -12.79 -2.49
C LYS A 267 -26.15 -12.23 -3.80
N ASN A 268 -25.30 -11.66 -4.66
CA ASN A 268 -25.70 -11.03 -5.91
C ASN A 268 -25.08 -11.78 -7.10
N GLU A 269 -25.91 -12.27 -8.00
CA GLU A 269 -25.52 -13.02 -9.20
C GLU A 269 -24.74 -12.17 -10.21
N GLU A 270 -24.80 -10.83 -10.10
CA GLU A 270 -24.03 -9.91 -10.93
C GLU A 270 -22.52 -10.21 -10.92
N PHE A 271 -22.01 -10.87 -9.89
CA PHE A 271 -20.59 -11.17 -9.69
C PHE A 271 -20.22 -12.63 -9.95
N ASP A 272 -21.11 -13.40 -10.58
CA ASP A 272 -20.89 -14.82 -10.86
C ASP A 272 -19.72 -15.07 -11.82
N ASP A 273 -19.41 -14.14 -12.69
CA ASP A 273 -18.23 -14.17 -13.56
C ASP A 273 -16.93 -14.19 -12.72
N TYR A 274 -16.79 -13.29 -11.76
CA TYR A 274 -15.65 -13.26 -10.83
C TYR A 274 -15.62 -14.51 -9.95
N LYS A 275 -16.77 -14.94 -9.44
CA LYS A 275 -16.86 -16.17 -8.65
C LYS A 275 -16.35 -17.39 -9.41
N LYS A 276 -16.80 -17.57 -10.66
CA LYS A 276 -16.36 -18.67 -11.54
C LYS A 276 -14.87 -18.59 -11.84
N LYS A 277 -14.34 -17.38 -12.12
CA LYS A 277 -12.92 -17.14 -12.36
C LYS A 277 -12.10 -17.58 -11.15
N ILE A 278 -12.38 -17.04 -9.96
CA ILE A 278 -11.67 -17.36 -8.71
C ILE A 278 -11.69 -18.87 -8.43
N MET A 279 -12.87 -19.50 -8.52
CA MET A 279 -13.00 -20.94 -8.29
C MET A 279 -12.21 -21.77 -9.31
N GLY A 280 -12.16 -21.32 -10.56
CA GLY A 280 -11.36 -21.92 -11.64
C GLY A 280 -9.87 -21.87 -11.31
N ASP A 281 -9.39 -20.69 -10.97
CA ASP A 281 -7.97 -20.44 -10.67
C ASP A 281 -7.49 -21.24 -9.44
N ILE A 282 -8.26 -21.22 -8.35
CA ILE A 282 -7.93 -22.02 -7.16
C ILE A 282 -7.91 -23.52 -7.48
N ARG A 283 -8.87 -24.04 -8.29
CA ARG A 283 -8.88 -25.45 -8.69
C ARG A 283 -7.69 -25.82 -9.58
N GLN A 284 -7.32 -24.94 -10.51
CA GLN A 284 -6.18 -25.12 -11.40
C GLN A 284 -4.87 -25.25 -10.61
N HIS A 285 -4.66 -24.38 -9.63
CA HIS A 285 -3.42 -24.32 -8.85
C HIS A 285 -3.48 -25.05 -7.49
N LYS A 286 -4.54 -25.84 -7.23
CA LYS A 286 -4.79 -26.45 -5.89
C LYS A 286 -3.61 -27.27 -5.36
N VAL A 287 -2.93 -28.04 -6.20
CA VAL A 287 -1.80 -28.89 -5.77
C VAL A 287 -0.62 -27.99 -5.38
N GLU A 288 -0.25 -27.03 -6.22
CA GLU A 288 0.82 -26.09 -5.95
C GLU A 288 0.55 -25.30 -4.65
N LEU A 289 -0.67 -24.79 -4.47
CA LEU A 289 -1.07 -24.01 -3.30
C LEU A 289 -1.05 -24.86 -2.01
N LEU A 290 -1.55 -26.09 -2.04
CA LEU A 290 -1.63 -26.94 -0.85
C LEU A 290 -0.27 -27.51 -0.45
N THR A 291 0.64 -27.75 -1.39
CA THR A 291 1.99 -28.27 -1.12
C THR A 291 3.01 -27.18 -0.82
N SER A 292 2.78 -25.94 -1.27
CA SER A 292 3.69 -24.82 -1.08
C SER A 292 3.92 -24.50 0.40
N LYS A 293 5.19 -24.28 0.78
CA LYS A 293 5.57 -23.73 2.10
C LYS A 293 5.27 -22.25 2.24
N LYS A 294 4.99 -21.55 1.14
CA LYS A 294 4.68 -20.11 1.09
C LYS A 294 3.20 -19.80 1.40
N VAL A 295 2.35 -20.82 1.33
CA VAL A 295 0.92 -20.71 1.68
C VAL A 295 0.75 -21.06 3.15
N THR A 296 0.15 -20.15 3.92
CA THR A 296 -0.11 -20.38 5.35
C THR A 296 -1.10 -21.51 5.58
N ILE A 297 -1.02 -22.16 6.75
CA ILE A 297 -1.96 -23.23 7.13
C ILE A 297 -3.41 -22.71 7.09
N LYS A 298 -3.65 -21.48 7.56
CA LYS A 298 -4.98 -20.84 7.52
C LYS A 298 -5.51 -20.73 6.08
N THR A 299 -4.67 -20.31 5.15
CA THR A 299 -5.04 -20.21 3.73
C THR A 299 -5.30 -21.59 3.12
N LYS A 300 -4.47 -22.60 3.43
CA LYS A 300 -4.69 -23.98 2.99
C LYS A 300 -6.03 -24.55 3.48
N ILE A 301 -6.38 -24.29 4.74
CA ILE A 301 -7.68 -24.70 5.29
C ILE A 301 -8.85 -24.04 4.53
N LYS A 302 -8.74 -22.74 4.21
CA LYS A 302 -9.75 -22.02 3.39
C LYS A 302 -9.87 -22.62 2.00
N ILE A 303 -8.74 -22.96 1.35
CA ILE A 303 -8.74 -23.62 0.02
C ILE A 303 -9.39 -24.99 0.10
N ILE A 304 -9.04 -25.82 1.09
CA ILE A 304 -9.66 -27.15 1.28
C ILE A 304 -11.16 -26.98 1.50
N ALA A 305 -11.58 -26.06 2.38
CA ALA A 305 -12.99 -25.81 2.63
C ALA A 305 -13.76 -25.41 1.34
N LEU A 306 -13.13 -24.63 0.45
CA LEU A 306 -13.69 -24.24 -0.83
C LEU A 306 -13.89 -25.46 -1.77
N LEU A 307 -12.99 -26.44 -1.73
CA LEU A 307 -13.12 -27.67 -2.51
C LEU A 307 -14.33 -28.53 -2.05
N PHE A 308 -14.76 -28.41 -0.78
CA PHE A 308 -15.99 -29.02 -0.25
C PHE A 308 -17.25 -28.17 -0.51
N GLY A 309 -17.12 -26.94 -1.00
CA GLY A 309 -18.22 -26.07 -1.41
C GLY A 309 -18.23 -24.70 -0.75
N GLU A 310 -18.98 -23.79 -1.36
CA GLU A 310 -19.06 -22.37 -0.97
C GLU A 310 -19.53 -22.17 0.48
N ARG A 311 -20.52 -22.97 0.94
CA ARG A 311 -21.03 -22.88 2.32
C ARG A 311 -19.98 -23.25 3.35
N THR A 312 -19.23 -24.33 3.11
CA THR A 312 -18.12 -24.77 3.97
C THR A 312 -17.01 -23.72 4.01
N PHE A 313 -16.66 -23.18 2.84
CA PHE A 313 -15.68 -22.10 2.74
C PHE A 313 -16.09 -20.86 3.54
N SER A 314 -17.30 -20.35 3.33
CA SER A 314 -17.79 -19.14 4.02
C SER A 314 -17.83 -19.34 5.54
N PHE A 315 -18.25 -20.51 6.01
CA PHE A 315 -18.23 -20.86 7.43
C PHE A 315 -16.80 -20.82 8.00
N ILE A 316 -15.86 -21.51 7.37
CA ILE A 316 -14.45 -21.55 7.80
C ILE A 316 -13.78 -20.18 7.70
N TYR A 317 -14.08 -19.40 6.66
CA TYR A 317 -13.55 -18.06 6.48
C TYR A 317 -13.94 -17.16 7.67
N ASN A 318 -15.23 -17.15 8.02
CA ASN A 318 -15.76 -16.31 9.11
C ASN A 318 -15.25 -16.75 10.49
N LEU A 319 -15.03 -18.04 10.74
CA LEU A 319 -14.42 -18.53 11.99
C LEU A 319 -12.97 -18.05 12.16
N ASN A 320 -12.20 -17.99 11.08
CA ASN A 320 -10.78 -17.62 11.14
C ASN A 320 -10.54 -16.09 11.13
N ASP A 321 -11.50 -15.30 10.62
CA ASP A 321 -11.39 -13.83 10.56
C ASP A 321 -12.29 -13.15 11.61
N GLY A 322 -13.11 -13.90 12.35
CA GLY A 322 -13.97 -13.39 13.43
C GLY A 322 -13.20 -12.72 14.58
N ASP A 323 -11.93 -13.07 14.78
CA ASP A 323 -11.05 -12.42 15.76
C ASP A 323 -10.40 -11.12 15.22
N LYS A 324 -10.61 -10.79 13.94
CA LYS A 324 -10.07 -9.57 13.31
C LYS A 324 -11.06 -8.42 13.25
N LYS A 325 -11.96 -8.30 14.24
CA LYS A 325 -12.72 -7.05 14.41
C LYS A 325 -11.82 -5.87 14.79
N TYR A 326 -10.53 -6.11 15.04
CA TYR A 326 -9.56 -5.10 15.52
C TYR A 326 -8.11 -5.39 15.05
N LEU A 327 -7.88 -5.90 13.84
CA LEU A 327 -6.53 -5.97 13.26
C LEU A 327 -6.52 -5.37 11.86
#